data_93988344ff0e2669c5ba1521c30a4afd
#
_entry.id   93988344ff0e2669c5ba1521c30a4afd
#
_cell.length_a   1.000
_cell.length_b   1.000
_cell.length_c   1.000
_cell.angle_alpha   90.00
_cell.angle_beta   90.00
_cell.angle_gamma   90.00
#
_symmetry.space_group_name_H-M   'P 1'
#
loop_
_entity.id
_entity.type
_entity.pdbx_description
1 polymer ?
#
loop_
_entity_poly.entity_id
_entity_poly.type
_entity_poly.pdbx_seq_one_letter_code
_entity_poly.pdbx_strand_id
1 'polypeptide(L)'
;GTWEDIDGEWYHFDRNGIMETGWKTVGNIRYHFNQDGSLSEGWQYDGPGGGNWYYYDSAGNAKIQWFQDKGNWYWFDSDGKMNKEAVRTIKGKTYAFRPDGSMRVNEYAGFSYTDYDGQPDPAGDILAVNADGTAKTVSEAEKNEIAVYINAFPDGWRKKFRDDGWRFVYCPSGGAYRTFKDKRGNVLYSCNYSLDEEKKELRFSKTDAVKGGFGAYVYENSGDEMKKDQFPKAARYRFAEIAQATGLPEGAKREYDVIF
;
A
#
# COMPACT_ATOMS: atom_id res chain seq x y z
N GLY A 1 10.39 16.14 39.27
CA GLY A 1 9.38 16.97 38.66
C GLY A 1 7.97 16.44 38.97
N THR A 2 7.00 17.28 38.86
CA THR A 2 5.60 16.96 39.12
C THR A 2 4.73 17.26 37.91
N TRP A 3 3.71 16.45 37.72
CA TRP A 3 2.64 16.69 36.76
C TRP A 3 1.47 17.37 37.45
N GLU A 4 0.89 18.39 36.81
CA GLU A 4 -0.26 19.12 37.30
C GLU A 4 -1.31 19.25 36.20
N ASP A 5 -2.57 18.95 36.53
CA ASP A 5 -3.73 19.26 35.70
C ASP A 5 -4.28 20.63 36.17
N ILE A 6 -4.21 21.62 35.28
CA ILE A 6 -4.70 22.98 35.55
C ILE A 6 -5.74 23.30 34.49
N ASP A 7 -7.00 23.43 34.90
CA ASP A 7 -8.16 23.73 34.04
C ASP A 7 -8.34 22.72 32.88
N GLY A 8 -7.92 21.45 33.07
CA GLY A 8 -8.03 20.39 32.07
C GLY A 8 -6.83 20.26 31.15
N GLU A 9 -5.81 21.11 31.32
CA GLU A 9 -4.56 21.06 30.58
C GLU A 9 -3.43 20.51 31.44
N TRP A 10 -2.57 19.66 30.88
CA TRP A 10 -1.47 19.06 31.61
C TRP A 10 -0.19 19.88 31.50
N TYR A 11 0.47 20.08 32.67
CA TYR A 11 1.76 20.79 32.81
C TYR A 11 2.76 19.89 33.53
N HIS A 12 4.04 20.11 33.23
CA HIS A 12 5.12 19.47 33.97
C HIS A 12 6.08 20.52 34.53
N PHE A 13 6.41 20.39 35.81
CA PHE A 13 7.35 21.26 36.52
C PHE A 13 8.61 20.45 36.84
N ASP A 14 9.78 21.02 36.65
CA ASP A 14 11.04 20.43 36.99
C ASP A 14 11.22 20.27 38.52
N ARG A 15 12.37 19.78 38.95
CA ARG A 15 12.66 19.57 40.38
C ARG A 15 12.76 20.89 41.19
N ASN A 16 12.92 22.01 40.52
CA ASN A 16 12.99 23.35 41.10
C ASN A 16 11.62 24.07 41.06
N GLY A 17 10.59 23.41 40.57
CA GLY A 17 9.25 23.99 40.39
C GLY A 17 9.15 24.92 39.17
N ILE A 18 10.08 24.81 38.21
CA ILE A 18 10.05 25.62 36.98
C ILE A 18 9.22 24.85 35.94
N MET A 19 8.21 25.54 35.38
CA MET A 19 7.36 25.01 34.30
C MET A 19 8.21 24.69 33.06
N GLU A 20 8.04 23.49 32.54
CA GLU A 20 8.75 23.07 31.33
C GLU A 20 8.01 23.46 30.06
N THR A 21 8.76 23.83 29.02
CA THR A 21 8.27 24.16 27.68
C THR A 21 9.12 23.49 26.61
N GLY A 22 8.59 23.30 25.40
CA GLY A 22 9.26 22.62 24.32
C GLY A 22 9.45 21.13 24.59
N TRP A 23 10.42 20.50 23.91
CA TRP A 23 10.69 19.08 24.03
C TRP A 23 11.42 18.72 25.34
N LYS A 24 10.82 17.86 26.13
CA LYS A 24 11.37 17.33 27.39
C LYS A 24 11.24 15.83 27.48
N THR A 25 12.15 15.21 28.20
CA THR A 25 12.05 13.77 28.54
C THR A 25 11.70 13.65 30.01
N VAL A 26 10.52 13.06 30.27
CA VAL A 26 10.05 12.81 31.64
C VAL A 26 9.93 11.29 31.81
N GLY A 27 10.72 10.74 32.71
CA GLY A 27 10.94 9.29 32.76
C GLY A 27 11.60 8.78 31.49
N ASN A 28 10.97 7.84 30.81
CA ASN A 28 11.45 7.29 29.53
C ASN A 28 10.71 7.85 28.32
N ILE A 29 9.73 8.73 28.52
CA ILE A 29 8.87 9.26 27.48
C ILE A 29 9.30 10.67 27.13
N ARG A 30 9.35 10.98 25.84
CA ARG A 30 9.60 12.32 25.33
C ARG A 30 8.28 13.03 25.12
N TYR A 31 8.12 14.21 25.70
CA TYR A 31 6.92 15.08 25.63
C TYR A 31 7.23 16.40 24.94
N HIS A 32 6.20 17.00 24.36
CA HIS A 32 6.28 18.37 23.85
C HIS A 32 5.28 19.25 24.61
N PHE A 33 5.79 20.32 25.21
CA PHE A 33 5.01 21.34 25.89
C PHE A 33 4.95 22.61 25.04
N ASN A 34 3.78 23.20 24.93
CA ASN A 34 3.57 24.47 24.25
C ASN A 34 4.34 25.61 24.94
N GLN A 35 4.34 26.83 24.34
CA GLN A 35 5.01 27.98 24.94
C GLN A 35 4.39 28.42 26.26
N ASP A 36 3.10 28.18 26.46
CA ASP A 36 2.37 28.42 27.71
C ASP A 36 2.56 27.32 28.75
N GLY A 37 3.32 26.29 28.42
CA GLY A 37 3.62 25.14 29.29
C GLY A 37 2.61 24.00 29.22
N SER A 38 1.48 24.15 28.53
CA SER A 38 0.53 23.06 28.35
C SER A 38 1.10 21.93 27.49
N LEU A 39 0.76 20.69 27.81
CA LEU A 39 1.16 19.53 27.03
C LEU A 39 0.49 19.57 25.64
N SER A 40 1.30 19.42 24.58
CA SER A 40 0.75 19.31 23.24
C SER A 40 0.02 17.98 23.06
N GLU A 41 -1.21 18.03 22.53
CA GLU A 41 -2.01 16.85 22.22
C GLU A 41 -1.82 16.38 20.75
N GLY A 42 -2.26 15.15 20.50
CA GLY A 42 -2.24 14.54 19.18
C GLY A 42 -0.85 14.19 18.69
N TRP A 43 -0.67 14.22 17.36
CA TRP A 43 0.58 13.88 16.70
C TRP A 43 1.63 14.99 16.84
N GLN A 44 2.80 14.64 17.37
CA GLN A 44 3.92 15.56 17.56
C GLN A 44 5.19 15.01 16.89
N TYR A 45 5.98 15.89 16.25
CA TYR A 45 7.21 15.54 15.55
C TYR A 45 8.41 16.28 16.15
N ASP A 46 9.47 15.57 16.55
CA ASP A 46 10.56 16.14 17.36
C ASP A 46 11.76 16.70 16.58
N GLY A 47 11.67 16.82 15.25
CA GLY A 47 12.71 17.53 14.53
C GLY A 47 12.86 17.24 13.03
N PRO A 48 13.48 18.14 12.27
CA PRO A 48 13.75 17.97 10.85
C PRO A 48 14.82 16.89 10.60
N GLY A 49 14.71 16.19 9.47
CA GLY A 49 15.82 15.35 8.96
C GLY A 49 16.03 14.02 9.67
N GLY A 50 14.99 13.41 10.23
CA GLY A 50 15.08 12.09 10.87
C GLY A 50 14.51 12.03 12.28
N GLY A 51 13.73 13.03 12.63
CA GLY A 51 12.99 13.06 13.89
C GLY A 51 11.94 11.94 14.01
N ASN A 52 11.41 11.80 15.20
CA ASN A 52 10.45 10.79 15.54
C ASN A 52 9.06 11.39 15.72
N TRP A 53 8.03 10.59 15.45
CA TRP A 53 6.66 10.92 15.74
C TRP A 53 6.24 10.35 17.08
N TYR A 54 5.42 11.09 17.81
CA TYR A 54 4.81 10.75 19.08
C TYR A 54 3.32 11.09 19.01
N TYR A 55 2.53 10.49 19.89
CA TYR A 55 1.13 10.82 20.04
C TYR A 55 0.76 10.92 21.53
N TYR A 56 0.06 11.98 21.90
CA TYR A 56 -0.44 12.20 23.26
C TYR A 56 -1.95 12.34 23.24
N ASP A 57 -2.65 11.68 24.15
CA ASP A 57 -4.08 11.86 24.32
C ASP A 57 -4.39 13.07 25.21
N SER A 58 -5.69 13.49 25.27
CA SER A 58 -6.14 14.62 26.07
C SER A 58 -5.96 14.42 27.58
N ALA A 59 -5.73 13.20 28.03
CA ALA A 59 -5.41 12.90 29.44
C ALA A 59 -3.90 12.98 29.72
N GLY A 60 -3.07 13.44 28.76
CA GLY A 60 -1.62 13.56 28.92
C GLY A 60 -0.85 12.27 28.76
N ASN A 61 -1.48 11.17 28.29
CA ASN A 61 -0.78 9.90 28.14
C ASN A 61 -0.12 9.78 26.77
N ALA A 62 1.17 9.52 26.75
CA ALA A 62 1.87 9.12 25.53
C ALA A 62 1.37 7.76 25.07
N LYS A 63 1.10 7.62 23.78
CA LYS A 63 0.82 6.31 23.20
C LYS A 63 2.08 5.47 23.16
N ILE A 64 1.94 4.24 23.61
CA ILE A 64 2.91 3.16 23.49
C ILE A 64 2.20 1.90 23.00
N GLN A 65 2.92 1.01 22.32
CA GLN A 65 2.35 -0.19 21.72
C GLN A 65 1.35 0.13 20.60
N TRP A 66 0.32 -0.68 20.41
CA TRP A 66 -0.67 -0.51 19.35
C TRP A 66 -1.59 0.68 19.60
N PHE A 67 -1.74 1.49 18.58
CA PHE A 67 -2.66 2.63 18.55
C PHE A 67 -3.36 2.71 17.20
N GLN A 68 -4.65 2.97 17.20
CA GLN A 68 -5.44 3.17 15.97
C GLN A 68 -5.87 4.62 15.87
N ASP A 69 -5.55 5.25 14.71
CA ASP A 69 -6.03 6.57 14.36
C ASP A 69 -6.59 6.56 12.94
N LYS A 70 -7.81 7.09 12.76
CA LYS A 70 -8.51 7.19 11.45
C LYS A 70 -8.49 5.89 10.64
N GLY A 71 -8.66 4.76 11.31
CA GLY A 71 -8.69 3.43 10.70
C GLY A 71 -7.32 2.78 10.45
N ASN A 72 -6.22 3.50 10.60
CA ASN A 72 -4.87 2.98 10.48
C ASN A 72 -4.30 2.54 11.81
N TRP A 73 -3.53 1.46 11.82
CA TRP A 73 -2.80 0.98 12.98
C TRP A 73 -1.37 1.47 12.97
N TYR A 74 -0.89 1.88 14.15
CA TYR A 74 0.47 2.35 14.42
C TYR A 74 1.05 1.59 15.59
N TRP A 75 2.36 1.46 15.63
CA TRP A 75 3.08 0.92 16.77
C TRP A 75 4.06 1.95 17.33
N PHE A 76 4.00 2.15 18.64
CA PHE A 76 4.94 2.99 19.36
C PHE A 76 5.79 2.12 20.28
N ASP A 77 7.09 2.38 20.32
CA ASP A 77 8.02 1.72 21.24
C ASP A 77 7.77 2.18 22.69
N SER A 78 8.46 1.55 23.64
CA SER A 78 8.29 1.86 25.07
C SER A 78 8.71 3.28 25.47
N ASP A 79 9.45 3.97 24.62
CA ASP A 79 9.85 5.38 24.79
C ASP A 79 8.91 6.36 24.06
N GLY A 80 7.79 5.87 23.54
CA GLY A 80 6.79 6.66 22.82
C GLY A 80 7.10 6.96 21.36
N LYS A 81 8.18 6.41 20.78
CA LYS A 81 8.51 6.62 19.37
C LYS A 81 7.68 5.77 18.45
N MET A 82 7.10 6.38 17.43
CA MET A 82 6.39 5.68 16.37
C MET A 82 7.35 4.91 15.47
N ASN A 83 7.04 3.64 15.20
CA ASN A 83 7.76 2.87 14.20
C ASN A 83 7.29 3.27 12.79
N LYS A 84 8.22 3.50 11.90
CA LYS A 84 7.99 3.84 10.50
C LYS A 84 9.02 3.15 9.61
N GLU A 85 8.62 2.86 8.36
CA GLU A 85 9.51 2.30 7.34
C GLU A 85 10.35 1.10 7.84
N ALA A 86 9.70 0.22 8.62
CA ALA A 86 10.37 -0.85 9.33
C ALA A 86 9.53 -2.12 9.36
N VAL A 87 10.23 -3.25 9.55
CA VAL A 87 9.63 -4.53 9.92
C VAL A 87 9.91 -4.78 11.40
N ARG A 88 8.90 -5.17 12.16
CA ARG A 88 9.01 -5.44 13.61
C ARG A 88 8.34 -6.76 13.97
N THR A 89 8.99 -7.50 14.85
CA THR A 89 8.36 -8.66 15.51
C THR A 89 7.76 -8.22 16.84
N ILE A 90 6.45 -8.32 16.96
CA ILE A 90 5.68 -7.89 18.12
C ILE A 90 4.91 -9.10 18.63
N LYS A 91 5.21 -9.54 19.85
CA LYS A 91 4.61 -10.74 20.47
C LYS A 91 4.64 -11.98 19.55
N GLY A 92 5.77 -12.17 18.85
CA GLY A 92 6.01 -13.33 17.99
C GLY A 92 5.41 -13.23 16.57
N LYS A 93 4.70 -12.15 16.25
CA LYS A 93 4.16 -11.87 14.91
C LYS A 93 4.95 -10.75 14.23
N THR A 94 5.13 -10.84 12.93
CA THR A 94 5.89 -9.86 12.15
C THR A 94 4.94 -8.87 11.48
N TYR A 95 5.23 -7.57 11.61
CA TYR A 95 4.45 -6.48 11.04
C TYR A 95 5.38 -5.56 10.25
N ALA A 96 4.88 -5.04 9.14
CA ALA A 96 5.58 -4.04 8.34
C ALA A 96 4.85 -2.70 8.42
N PHE A 97 5.62 -1.61 8.48
CA PHE A 97 5.10 -0.24 8.58
C PHE A 97 5.53 0.58 7.38
N ARG A 98 4.63 1.46 6.91
CA ARG A 98 4.90 2.42 5.84
C ARG A 98 5.80 3.57 6.33
N PRO A 99 6.30 4.42 5.42
CA PRO A 99 7.06 5.64 5.81
C PRO A 99 6.27 6.60 6.70
N ASP A 100 4.94 6.63 6.59
CA ASP A 100 4.05 7.42 7.46
C ASP A 100 3.77 6.77 8.82
N GLY A 101 4.32 5.57 9.06
CA GLY A 101 4.16 4.79 10.28
C GLY A 101 2.92 3.91 10.34
N SER A 102 2.02 3.98 9.36
CA SER A 102 0.86 3.11 9.34
C SER A 102 1.24 1.66 9.03
N MET A 103 0.59 0.71 9.70
CA MET A 103 0.80 -0.72 9.46
C MET A 103 0.34 -1.09 8.06
N ARG A 104 1.14 -1.89 7.36
CA ARG A 104 0.77 -2.45 6.07
C ARG A 104 -0.26 -3.55 6.24
N VAL A 105 -1.32 -3.48 5.46
CA VAL A 105 -2.37 -4.51 5.39
C VAL A 105 -2.86 -4.63 3.95
N ASN A 106 -3.15 -5.87 3.52
CA ASN A 106 -3.67 -6.18 2.19
C ASN A 106 -2.92 -5.46 1.06
N GLU A 107 -1.59 -5.47 1.10
CA GLU A 107 -0.76 -4.80 0.10
C GLU A 107 0.55 -5.52 -0.16
N TYR A 108 1.19 -5.15 -1.26
CA TYR A 108 2.50 -5.64 -1.67
C TYR A 108 3.60 -4.67 -1.28
N ALA A 109 4.67 -5.20 -0.69
CA ALA A 109 5.96 -4.53 -0.52
C ALA A 109 6.98 -5.26 -1.40
N GLY A 110 7.30 -4.71 -2.57
CA GLY A 110 7.95 -5.50 -3.60
C GLY A 110 7.06 -6.69 -3.98
N PHE A 111 7.59 -7.90 -3.91
CA PHE A 111 6.84 -9.13 -4.23
C PHE A 111 6.18 -9.79 -3.01
N SER A 112 6.48 -9.32 -1.81
CA SER A 112 5.93 -9.87 -0.58
C SER A 112 4.56 -9.28 -0.29
N TYR A 113 3.60 -10.14 0.00
CA TYR A 113 2.24 -9.75 0.34
C TYR A 113 2.01 -9.74 1.85
N THR A 114 1.28 -8.75 2.31
CA THR A 114 0.82 -8.62 3.69
C THR A 114 -0.71 -8.73 3.72
N ASP A 115 -1.21 -9.64 4.54
CA ASP A 115 -2.64 -9.90 4.68
C ASP A 115 -3.42 -8.83 5.45
N TYR A 116 -4.71 -9.06 5.71
CA TYR A 116 -5.58 -8.14 6.44
C TYR A 116 -5.22 -7.96 7.93
N ASP A 117 -4.55 -8.97 8.51
CA ASP A 117 -4.07 -8.91 9.89
C ASP A 117 -2.67 -8.27 9.98
N GLY A 118 -2.14 -7.80 8.85
CA GLY A 118 -0.79 -7.23 8.76
C GLY A 118 0.32 -8.27 8.84
N GLN A 119 0.00 -9.54 8.57
CA GLN A 119 0.99 -10.62 8.60
C GLN A 119 1.51 -10.93 7.19
N PRO A 120 2.79 -11.29 7.05
CA PRO A 120 3.30 -11.83 5.79
C PRO A 120 2.51 -13.09 5.39
N ASP A 121 2.01 -13.10 4.17
CA ASP A 121 1.35 -14.26 3.56
C ASP A 121 2.09 -14.69 2.30
N PRO A 122 3.03 -15.65 2.39
CA PRO A 122 3.81 -16.12 1.25
C PRO A 122 2.97 -16.74 0.12
N ALA A 123 1.76 -17.24 0.44
CA ALA A 123 0.83 -17.73 -0.58
C ALA A 123 0.30 -16.60 -1.48
N GLY A 124 0.36 -15.37 -0.97
CA GLY A 124 0.01 -14.15 -1.68
C GLY A 124 1.15 -13.53 -2.47
N ASP A 125 2.38 -13.93 -2.24
CA ASP A 125 3.56 -13.33 -2.88
C ASP A 125 3.49 -13.41 -4.41
N ILE A 126 4.07 -12.39 -5.08
CA ILE A 126 4.21 -12.37 -6.53
C ILE A 126 5.31 -13.37 -6.92
N LEU A 127 4.98 -14.33 -7.76
CA LEU A 127 5.97 -15.24 -8.30
C LEU A 127 6.71 -14.60 -9.47
N ALA A 128 8.05 -14.76 -9.50
CA ALA A 128 8.86 -14.40 -10.66
C ALA A 128 9.44 -15.67 -11.31
N VAL A 129 9.13 -15.85 -12.57
CA VAL A 129 9.55 -17.06 -13.30
C VAL A 129 10.09 -16.76 -14.69
N ASN A 130 10.93 -17.61 -15.19
CA ASN A 130 11.33 -17.68 -16.60
C ASN A 130 10.22 -18.33 -17.45
N ALA A 131 10.37 -18.30 -18.77
CA ALA A 131 9.41 -18.93 -19.69
C ALA A 131 9.27 -20.46 -19.47
N ASP A 132 10.32 -21.12 -18.99
CA ASP A 132 10.35 -22.54 -18.64
C ASP A 132 9.79 -22.85 -17.23
N GLY A 133 9.35 -21.82 -16.51
CA GLY A 133 8.78 -21.93 -15.16
C GLY A 133 9.81 -21.94 -14.02
N THR A 134 11.10 -21.89 -14.32
CA THR A 134 12.14 -21.78 -13.27
C THR A 134 12.11 -20.41 -12.60
N ALA A 135 12.55 -20.34 -11.34
CA ALA A 135 12.58 -19.08 -10.58
C ALA A 135 13.46 -18.02 -11.28
N LYS A 136 12.96 -16.78 -11.30
CA LYS A 136 13.63 -15.62 -11.91
C LYS A 136 14.02 -14.61 -10.82
N THR A 137 15.28 -14.19 -10.84
CA THR A 137 15.72 -13.04 -10.05
C THR A 137 15.25 -11.74 -10.69
N VAL A 138 14.65 -10.88 -9.93
CA VAL A 138 14.09 -9.57 -10.34
C VAL A 138 14.72 -8.49 -9.49
N SER A 139 15.02 -7.33 -10.09
CA SER A 139 15.58 -6.20 -9.36
C SER A 139 14.57 -5.61 -8.36
N GLU A 140 15.05 -5.02 -7.28
CA GLU A 140 14.18 -4.36 -6.29
C GLU A 140 13.38 -3.19 -6.90
N ALA A 141 13.96 -2.49 -7.89
CA ALA A 141 13.27 -1.43 -8.61
C ALA A 141 12.03 -1.95 -9.37
N GLU A 142 12.17 -3.06 -10.11
CA GLU A 142 11.04 -3.70 -10.83
C GLU A 142 9.99 -4.24 -9.85
N LYS A 143 10.42 -4.87 -8.75
CA LYS A 143 9.50 -5.38 -7.73
C LYS A 143 8.66 -4.27 -7.13
N ASN A 144 9.30 -3.14 -6.78
CA ASN A 144 8.62 -2.00 -6.19
C ASN A 144 7.68 -1.32 -7.20
N GLU A 145 8.07 -1.20 -8.46
CA GLU A 145 7.23 -0.65 -9.52
C GLU A 145 5.95 -1.48 -9.70
N ILE A 146 6.07 -2.81 -9.76
CA ILE A 146 4.92 -3.72 -9.87
C ILE A 146 4.01 -3.58 -8.65
N ALA A 147 4.57 -3.56 -7.43
CA ALA A 147 3.82 -3.39 -6.20
C ALA A 147 3.02 -2.07 -6.19
N VAL A 148 3.62 -0.96 -6.64
CA VAL A 148 2.94 0.34 -6.78
C VAL A 148 1.73 0.23 -7.71
N TYR A 149 1.88 -0.45 -8.84
CA TYR A 149 0.76 -0.61 -9.78
C TYR A 149 -0.38 -1.46 -9.22
N ILE A 150 -0.09 -2.53 -8.49
CA ILE A 150 -1.11 -3.38 -7.86
C ILE A 150 -1.78 -2.63 -6.70
N ASN A 151 -1.00 -1.99 -5.85
CA ASN A 151 -1.52 -1.27 -4.68
C ASN A 151 -2.35 -0.02 -5.05
N ALA A 152 -2.23 0.48 -6.29
CA ALA A 152 -3.08 1.57 -6.79
C ALA A 152 -4.54 1.15 -7.03
N PHE A 153 -4.84 -0.14 -7.11
CA PHE A 153 -6.22 -0.62 -7.20
C PHE A 153 -6.89 -0.56 -5.82
N PRO A 154 -8.23 -0.36 -5.79
CA PRO A 154 -8.98 -0.37 -4.55
C PRO A 154 -8.76 -1.63 -3.72
N ASP A 155 -8.71 -1.46 -2.40
CA ASP A 155 -8.42 -2.52 -1.44
C ASP A 155 -9.35 -3.73 -1.56
N GLY A 156 -10.66 -3.48 -1.74
CA GLY A 156 -11.66 -4.53 -1.91
C GLY A 156 -11.42 -5.43 -3.13
N TRP A 157 -10.85 -4.88 -4.23
CA TRP A 157 -10.51 -5.68 -5.40
C TRP A 157 -9.28 -6.54 -5.20
N ARG A 158 -8.25 -6.03 -4.50
CA ARG A 158 -7.09 -6.84 -4.12
C ARG A 158 -7.50 -7.98 -3.21
N LYS A 159 -8.39 -7.71 -2.24
CA LYS A 159 -8.97 -8.74 -1.38
C LYS A 159 -9.70 -9.80 -2.19
N LYS A 160 -10.65 -9.38 -3.04
CA LYS A 160 -11.42 -10.31 -3.86
C LYS A 160 -10.50 -11.18 -4.72
N PHE A 161 -9.49 -10.61 -5.35
CA PHE A 161 -8.51 -11.34 -6.15
C PHE A 161 -7.84 -12.47 -5.34
N ARG A 162 -7.44 -12.16 -4.11
CA ARG A 162 -6.83 -13.14 -3.20
C ARG A 162 -7.85 -14.18 -2.70
N ASP A 163 -9.04 -13.75 -2.29
CA ASP A 163 -10.09 -14.62 -1.81
C ASP A 163 -10.58 -15.61 -2.90
N ASP A 164 -10.58 -15.17 -4.16
CA ASP A 164 -10.91 -16.02 -5.32
C ASP A 164 -9.74 -16.98 -5.69
N GLY A 165 -8.64 -16.97 -4.94
CA GLY A 165 -7.48 -17.86 -5.10
C GLY A 165 -6.48 -17.43 -6.17
N TRP A 166 -6.63 -16.23 -6.73
CA TRP A 166 -5.74 -15.70 -7.74
C TRP A 166 -4.38 -15.27 -7.18
N ARG A 167 -3.35 -15.38 -8.03
CA ARG A 167 -1.99 -14.90 -7.74
C ARG A 167 -1.39 -14.18 -8.95
N PHE A 168 -0.44 -13.30 -8.68
CA PHE A 168 0.35 -12.62 -9.70
C PHE A 168 1.59 -13.43 -10.06
N VAL A 169 1.87 -13.53 -11.37
CA VAL A 169 3.06 -14.23 -11.89
C VAL A 169 3.78 -13.33 -12.89
N TYR A 170 4.93 -12.83 -12.50
CA TYR A 170 5.80 -12.02 -13.37
C TYR A 170 6.74 -12.92 -14.18
N CYS A 171 6.64 -12.85 -15.52
CA CYS A 171 7.44 -13.63 -16.43
C CYS A 171 8.06 -12.73 -17.52
N PRO A 172 9.15 -11.99 -17.24
CA PRO A 172 9.71 -11.01 -18.17
C PRO A 172 10.23 -11.64 -19.48
N SER A 173 10.58 -12.91 -19.48
CA SER A 173 10.96 -13.67 -20.69
C SER A 173 9.78 -14.28 -21.44
N GLY A 174 8.55 -14.12 -20.95
CA GLY A 174 7.34 -14.74 -21.52
C GLY A 174 6.84 -14.09 -22.82
N GLY A 175 7.37 -12.91 -23.19
CA GLY A 175 6.99 -12.19 -24.40
C GLY A 175 5.56 -11.67 -24.38
N ALA A 176 4.97 -11.46 -25.55
CA ALA A 176 3.59 -11.03 -25.70
C ALA A 176 2.64 -12.24 -25.66
N TYR A 177 1.65 -12.19 -24.76
CA TYR A 177 0.60 -13.22 -24.67
C TYR A 177 -0.45 -13.11 -25.77
N ARG A 178 -0.70 -11.90 -26.28
CA ARG A 178 -1.63 -11.64 -27.37
C ARG A 178 -1.14 -10.48 -28.22
N THR A 179 -1.22 -10.63 -29.53
CA THR A 179 -0.80 -9.61 -30.48
C THR A 179 -1.97 -9.27 -31.41
N PHE A 180 -2.30 -7.99 -31.48
CA PHE A 180 -3.31 -7.45 -32.41
C PHE A 180 -2.61 -6.90 -33.64
N LYS A 181 -3.12 -7.23 -34.82
CA LYS A 181 -2.55 -6.86 -36.11
C LYS A 181 -3.58 -6.14 -36.96
N ASP A 182 -3.15 -5.23 -37.82
CA ASP A 182 -3.98 -4.65 -38.86
C ASP A 182 -4.27 -5.68 -40.00
N LYS A 183 -5.08 -5.25 -40.96
CA LYS A 183 -5.43 -6.06 -42.16
C LYS A 183 -4.22 -6.39 -43.02
N ARG A 184 -3.09 -5.68 -42.87
CA ARG A 184 -1.82 -5.90 -43.57
C ARG A 184 -0.85 -6.79 -42.82
N GLY A 185 -1.23 -7.20 -41.60
CA GLY A 185 -0.40 -8.03 -40.72
C GLY A 185 0.59 -7.26 -39.86
N ASN A 186 0.57 -5.93 -39.87
CA ASN A 186 1.40 -5.11 -38.98
C ASN A 186 0.91 -5.22 -37.54
N VAL A 187 1.85 -5.31 -36.60
CA VAL A 187 1.53 -5.33 -35.18
C VAL A 187 1.07 -3.95 -34.73
N LEU A 188 -0.19 -3.83 -34.31
CA LEU A 188 -0.78 -2.62 -33.73
C LEU A 188 -0.51 -2.53 -32.24
N TYR A 189 -0.67 -3.67 -31.55
CA TYR A 189 -0.52 -3.75 -30.09
C TYR A 189 -0.21 -5.18 -29.66
N SER A 190 0.58 -5.32 -28.58
CA SER A 190 0.85 -6.59 -27.94
C SER A 190 0.41 -6.55 -26.47
N CYS A 191 -0.49 -7.43 -26.12
CA CYS A 191 -0.90 -7.62 -24.73
C CYS A 191 0.17 -8.45 -24.01
N ASN A 192 0.73 -7.89 -22.95
CA ASN A 192 1.80 -8.49 -22.18
C ASN A 192 1.30 -9.13 -20.88
N TYR A 193 0.02 -9.54 -20.85
CA TYR A 193 -0.59 -10.27 -19.73
C TYR A 193 -1.58 -11.32 -20.22
N SER A 194 -1.90 -12.29 -19.35
CA SER A 194 -2.98 -13.27 -19.51
C SER A 194 -3.61 -13.60 -18.17
N LEU A 195 -4.91 -13.95 -18.20
CA LEU A 195 -5.64 -14.54 -17.08
C LEU A 195 -5.78 -16.05 -17.36
N ASP A 196 -5.28 -16.87 -16.46
CA ASP A 196 -5.36 -18.34 -16.49
C ASP A 196 -6.36 -18.77 -15.40
N GLU A 197 -7.61 -19.01 -15.80
CA GLU A 197 -8.71 -19.37 -14.90
C GLU A 197 -8.51 -20.73 -14.22
N GLU A 198 -7.84 -21.67 -14.88
CA GLU A 198 -7.60 -23.00 -14.30
C GLU A 198 -6.57 -22.94 -13.19
N LYS A 199 -5.49 -22.16 -13.40
CA LYS A 199 -4.40 -21.98 -12.42
C LYS A 199 -4.65 -20.84 -11.45
N LYS A 200 -5.66 -20.02 -11.72
CA LYS A 200 -5.90 -18.75 -11.00
C LYS A 200 -4.65 -17.85 -11.01
N GLU A 201 -4.05 -17.68 -12.19
CA GLU A 201 -2.83 -16.90 -12.38
C GLU A 201 -3.09 -15.71 -13.31
N LEU A 202 -2.76 -14.51 -12.84
CA LEU A 202 -2.56 -13.35 -13.68
C LEU A 202 -1.07 -13.32 -14.04
N ARG A 203 -0.73 -13.70 -15.27
CA ARG A 203 0.63 -13.69 -15.80
C ARG A 203 0.90 -12.42 -16.57
N PHE A 204 2.07 -11.81 -16.40
CA PHE A 204 2.48 -10.61 -17.12
C PHE A 204 3.98 -10.60 -17.37
N SER A 205 4.40 -9.98 -18.51
CA SER A 205 5.79 -9.96 -18.95
C SER A 205 6.47 -8.59 -18.92
N LYS A 206 5.73 -7.53 -18.62
CA LYS A 206 6.25 -6.17 -18.38
C LYS A 206 5.68 -5.62 -17.08
N THR A 207 6.43 -4.79 -16.39
CA THR A 207 6.03 -4.23 -15.09
C THR A 207 4.68 -3.52 -15.15
N ASP A 208 4.46 -2.70 -16.17
CA ASP A 208 3.24 -1.95 -16.38
C ASP A 208 2.05 -2.78 -16.89
N ALA A 209 2.31 -3.97 -17.43
CA ALA A 209 1.25 -4.86 -17.96
C ALA A 209 0.36 -5.45 -16.85
N VAL A 210 0.83 -5.48 -15.60
CA VAL A 210 0.02 -5.91 -14.46
C VAL A 210 -1.23 -5.03 -14.28
N LYS A 211 -1.15 -3.75 -14.61
CA LYS A 211 -2.30 -2.83 -14.58
C LYS A 211 -3.42 -3.30 -15.49
N GLY A 212 -3.08 -3.61 -16.74
CA GLY A 212 -4.04 -4.11 -17.72
C GLY A 212 -4.63 -5.46 -17.33
N GLY A 213 -3.79 -6.39 -16.86
CA GLY A 213 -4.21 -7.72 -16.43
C GLY A 213 -5.12 -7.69 -15.21
N PHE A 214 -4.77 -6.90 -14.19
CA PHE A 214 -5.61 -6.77 -13.01
C PHE A 214 -6.89 -5.99 -13.31
N GLY A 215 -6.84 -4.98 -14.17
CA GLY A 215 -8.03 -4.29 -14.69
C GLY A 215 -8.98 -5.24 -15.41
N ALA A 216 -8.46 -6.17 -16.25
CA ALA A 216 -9.29 -7.19 -16.90
C ALA A 216 -9.95 -8.13 -15.89
N TYR A 217 -9.23 -8.60 -14.86
CA TYR A 217 -9.82 -9.39 -13.79
C TYR A 217 -10.95 -8.63 -13.08
N VAL A 218 -10.73 -7.36 -12.73
CA VAL A 218 -11.74 -6.51 -12.08
C VAL A 218 -12.99 -6.40 -12.96
N TYR A 219 -12.80 -6.18 -14.27
CA TYR A 219 -13.92 -6.10 -15.21
C TYR A 219 -14.72 -7.39 -15.26
N GLU A 220 -14.08 -8.53 -15.45
CA GLU A 220 -14.75 -9.84 -15.54
C GLU A 220 -15.52 -10.20 -14.27
N ASN A 221 -15.14 -9.62 -13.11
CA ASN A 221 -15.73 -9.90 -11.81
C ASN A 221 -16.62 -8.79 -11.25
N SER A 222 -16.80 -7.66 -11.95
CA SER A 222 -17.54 -6.49 -11.45
C SER A 222 -19.04 -6.51 -11.77
N GLY A 223 -19.47 -7.32 -12.73
CA GLY A 223 -20.85 -7.28 -13.23
C GLY A 223 -21.21 -5.90 -13.80
N ASP A 224 -22.52 -5.58 -13.86
CA ASP A 224 -23.03 -4.33 -14.45
C ASP A 224 -22.83 -3.08 -13.57
N GLU A 225 -22.36 -3.24 -12.32
CA GLU A 225 -22.23 -2.15 -11.33
C GLU A 225 -20.87 -1.50 -11.26
N MET A 226 -20.01 -1.72 -12.25
CA MET A 226 -18.64 -1.18 -12.21
C MET A 226 -18.60 0.34 -12.28
N LYS A 227 -18.05 0.96 -11.23
CA LYS A 227 -17.86 2.41 -11.19
C LYS A 227 -16.58 2.81 -11.93
N LYS A 228 -16.68 3.75 -12.88
CA LYS A 228 -15.57 4.27 -13.70
C LYS A 228 -14.41 4.87 -12.87
N ASP A 229 -14.69 5.31 -11.66
CA ASP A 229 -13.72 5.95 -10.74
C ASP A 229 -12.81 4.95 -10.00
N GLN A 230 -13.10 3.65 -10.06
CA GLN A 230 -12.31 2.60 -9.41
C GLN A 230 -11.03 2.22 -10.16
N PHE A 231 -10.82 2.75 -11.38
CA PHE A 231 -9.66 2.40 -12.19
C PHE A 231 -8.61 3.52 -12.24
N PRO A 232 -7.31 3.17 -12.18
CA PRO A 232 -6.24 4.14 -12.46
C PRO A 232 -6.39 4.72 -13.87
N LYS A 233 -6.28 6.05 -14.01
CA LYS A 233 -6.39 6.76 -15.30
C LYS A 233 -5.53 6.16 -16.42
N ALA A 234 -4.36 5.64 -16.09
CA ALA A 234 -3.44 5.04 -17.07
C ALA A 234 -3.97 3.76 -17.72
N ALA A 235 -4.84 3.01 -17.04
CA ALA A 235 -5.48 1.85 -17.62
C ALA A 235 -6.54 2.24 -18.67
N ARG A 236 -7.22 3.37 -18.48
CA ARG A 236 -8.25 3.89 -19.41
C ARG A 236 -7.70 4.23 -20.79
N TYR A 237 -6.53 4.86 -20.87
CA TYR A 237 -5.96 5.34 -22.14
C TYR A 237 -5.52 4.21 -23.07
N ARG A 238 -4.94 3.15 -22.53
CA ARG A 238 -4.44 2.05 -23.37
C ARG A 238 -5.52 1.27 -24.09
N PHE A 239 -6.66 1.09 -23.49
CA PHE A 239 -7.77 0.38 -24.13
C PHE A 239 -8.50 1.23 -25.16
N ALA A 240 -8.65 2.51 -24.94
CA ALA A 240 -9.17 3.43 -25.93
C ALA A 240 -8.29 3.44 -27.21
N GLU A 241 -6.96 3.42 -27.05
CA GLU A 241 -6.01 3.31 -28.17
C GLU A 241 -6.13 1.96 -28.90
N ILE A 242 -6.28 0.85 -28.18
CA ILE A 242 -6.44 -0.48 -28.78
C ILE A 242 -7.79 -0.56 -29.51
N ALA A 243 -8.88 -0.10 -28.91
CA ALA A 243 -10.20 -0.09 -29.52
C ALA A 243 -10.24 0.74 -30.80
N GLN A 244 -9.57 1.90 -30.81
CA GLN A 244 -9.42 2.76 -31.99
C GLN A 244 -8.57 2.11 -33.09
N ALA A 245 -7.44 1.48 -32.71
CA ALA A 245 -6.51 0.87 -33.64
C ALA A 245 -7.01 -0.45 -34.26
N THR A 246 -7.84 -1.21 -33.54
CA THR A 246 -8.36 -2.51 -33.99
C THR A 246 -9.65 -2.42 -34.79
N GLY A 247 -10.27 -1.21 -34.89
CA GLY A 247 -11.55 -1.03 -35.60
C GLY A 247 -12.68 -1.85 -34.98
N LEU A 248 -12.64 -2.09 -33.67
CA LEU A 248 -13.72 -2.77 -32.94
C LEU A 248 -15.05 -2.07 -33.13
N PRO A 249 -16.17 -2.82 -33.23
CA PRO A 249 -17.51 -2.23 -33.36
C PRO A 249 -17.78 -1.23 -32.23
N GLU A 250 -18.59 -0.22 -32.53
CA GLU A 250 -18.89 0.86 -31.58
C GLU A 250 -19.51 0.38 -30.25
N GLY A 251 -20.19 -0.77 -30.25
CA GLY A 251 -20.67 -1.45 -29.05
C GLY A 251 -19.55 -2.01 -28.18
N ALA A 252 -18.55 -2.65 -28.79
CA ALA A 252 -17.34 -3.11 -28.08
C ALA A 252 -16.52 -1.93 -27.54
N LYS A 253 -16.54 -0.79 -28.25
CA LYS A 253 -15.92 0.46 -27.80
C LYS A 253 -16.57 1.01 -26.53
N ARG A 254 -17.89 0.90 -26.39
CA ARG A 254 -18.63 1.25 -25.16
C ARG A 254 -18.31 0.33 -24.00
N GLU A 255 -18.21 -0.97 -24.24
CA GLU A 255 -17.79 -1.92 -23.21
C GLU A 255 -16.38 -1.62 -22.72
N TYR A 256 -15.44 -1.28 -23.63
CA TYR A 256 -14.08 -0.90 -23.27
C TYR A 256 -13.99 0.48 -22.59
N ASP A 257 -14.82 1.46 -22.97
CA ASP A 257 -14.91 2.76 -22.28
C ASP A 257 -15.50 2.65 -20.85
N VAL A 258 -16.22 1.57 -20.56
CA VAL A 258 -16.74 1.25 -19.22
C VAL A 258 -15.68 0.52 -18.38
N ILE A 259 -14.81 -0.25 -19.02
CA ILE A 259 -13.77 -1.07 -18.38
C ILE A 259 -12.59 -0.24 -17.83
N PHE A 260 -12.32 0.90 -18.45
CA PHE A 260 -11.12 1.71 -18.21
C PHE A 260 -11.49 3.20 -18.09
#